data_24cea2525042e83e007b061995c5afaf
#
_entry.id   24cea2525042e83e007b061995c5afaf
#
_cell.length_a   1.000
_cell.length_b   1.000
_cell.length_c   1.000
_cell.angle_alpha   90.00
_cell.angle_beta   90.00
_cell.angle_gamma   90.00
#
_symmetry.space_group_name_H-M   'P 1'
#
loop_
_entity.id
_entity.type
_entity.pdbx_description
1 polymer ?
#
loop_
_entity_poly.entity_id
_entity_poly.type
_entity_poly.pdbx_seq_one_letter_code
_entity_poly.pdbx_strand_id
1 'polypeptide(L)'
;MQGGVPQIRRVVAVVDCGTVIDPDTARQQVEGSVVMGLSAALFEEITLERGAVLQQSFADCPIATLADTLAIEVHLLESDGDWGGLGEPALPPVAPALTNAIFAATGRCIRTLPVMTALAAGD
;
A
#
# COMPACT_ATOMS: atom_id res chain seq x y z
N MET A 1 -3.97 16.25 -3.44
CA MET A 1 -4.15 16.60 -2.02
C MET A 1 -5.47 17.33 -1.85
N GLN A 2 -6.33 16.89 -0.98
CA GLN A 2 -7.55 17.59 -0.63
C GLN A 2 -7.58 17.73 0.90
N GLY A 3 -7.56 18.98 1.39
CA GLY A 3 -7.46 19.24 2.83
C GLY A 3 -6.18 18.70 3.52
N GLY A 4 -5.09 18.58 2.80
CA GLY A 4 -3.84 18.00 3.32
C GLY A 4 -3.73 16.48 3.19
N VAL A 5 -4.81 15.79 2.84
CA VAL A 5 -4.86 14.32 2.71
C VAL A 5 -4.53 13.92 1.27
N PRO A 6 -3.67 12.90 1.06
CA PRO A 6 -3.44 12.34 -0.26
C PRO A 6 -4.72 11.72 -0.84
N GLN A 7 -5.03 12.06 -2.07
CA GLN A 7 -6.12 11.43 -2.82
C GLN A 7 -5.50 10.50 -3.86
N ILE A 8 -5.41 9.23 -3.53
CA ILE A 8 -4.91 8.21 -4.44
C ILE A 8 -6.06 7.86 -5.39
N ARG A 9 -5.84 8.06 -6.68
CA ARG A 9 -6.89 7.82 -7.68
C ARG A 9 -6.75 6.48 -8.37
N ARG A 10 -5.51 6.03 -8.56
CA ARG A 10 -5.21 4.81 -9.30
C ARG A 10 -3.85 4.27 -8.86
N VAL A 11 -3.75 2.94 -8.83
CA VAL A 11 -2.49 2.21 -8.77
C VAL A 11 -2.37 1.35 -10.00
N VAL A 12 -1.20 1.32 -10.61
CA VAL A 12 -0.87 0.41 -11.70
C VAL A 12 0.22 -0.54 -11.20
N ALA A 13 -0.09 -1.83 -11.22
CA ALA A 13 0.85 -2.89 -10.85
C ALA A 13 1.20 -3.72 -12.10
N VAL A 14 2.48 -3.88 -12.34
CA VAL A 14 3.00 -4.75 -13.42
C VAL A 14 3.79 -5.87 -12.74
N VAL A 15 3.42 -7.11 -13.00
CA VAL A 15 3.97 -8.27 -12.32
C VAL A 15 4.41 -9.32 -13.32
N ASP A 16 5.64 -9.78 -13.18
CA ASP A 16 6.18 -10.98 -13.81
C ASP A 16 6.31 -12.08 -12.75
N CYS A 17 5.52 -13.12 -12.88
CA CYS A 17 5.56 -14.27 -11.99
C CYS A 17 5.78 -15.60 -12.75
N GLY A 18 6.28 -15.51 -13.97
CA GLY A 18 6.42 -16.65 -14.87
C GLY A 18 5.06 -17.09 -15.43
N THR A 19 4.85 -18.38 -15.56
CA THR A 19 3.60 -18.92 -16.09
C THR A 19 2.43 -18.69 -15.14
N VAL A 20 1.39 -18.00 -15.62
CA VAL A 20 0.16 -17.74 -14.87
C VAL A 20 -0.88 -18.79 -15.20
N ILE A 21 -1.27 -19.61 -14.21
CA ILE A 21 -2.25 -20.69 -14.40
C ILE A 21 -3.68 -20.13 -14.36
N ASP A 22 -3.98 -19.27 -13.41
CA ASP A 22 -5.28 -18.61 -13.25
C ASP A 22 -5.08 -17.08 -13.16
N PRO A 23 -5.28 -16.37 -14.29
CA PRO A 23 -5.07 -14.92 -14.34
C PRO A 23 -6.00 -14.12 -13.42
N ASP A 24 -7.22 -14.59 -13.16
CA ASP A 24 -8.18 -13.86 -12.33
C ASP A 24 -7.78 -13.95 -10.86
N THR A 25 -7.43 -15.13 -10.38
CA THR A 25 -6.89 -15.31 -9.03
C THR A 25 -5.57 -14.57 -8.86
N ALA A 26 -4.69 -14.58 -9.86
CA ALA A 26 -3.43 -13.86 -9.83
C ALA A 26 -3.64 -12.34 -9.67
N ARG A 27 -4.58 -11.74 -10.42
CA ARG A 27 -4.95 -10.33 -10.27
C ARG A 27 -5.47 -10.02 -8.88
N GLN A 28 -6.39 -10.84 -8.36
CA GLN A 28 -6.95 -10.67 -7.01
C GLN A 28 -5.88 -10.70 -5.92
N GLN A 29 -4.86 -11.54 -6.04
CA GLN A 29 -3.73 -11.57 -5.11
C GLN A 29 -2.95 -10.26 -5.14
N VAL A 30 -2.65 -9.74 -6.32
CA VAL A 30 -1.94 -8.47 -6.49
C VAL A 30 -2.78 -7.30 -5.97
N GLU A 31 -4.06 -7.24 -6.30
CA GLU A 31 -4.99 -6.21 -5.81
C GLU A 31 -5.06 -6.22 -4.28
N GLY A 32 -5.22 -7.39 -3.67
CA GLY A 32 -5.24 -7.55 -2.21
C GLY A 32 -3.94 -7.10 -1.55
N SER A 33 -2.79 -7.44 -2.13
CA SER A 33 -1.48 -7.00 -1.66
C SER A 33 -1.33 -5.48 -1.73
N VAL A 34 -1.81 -4.84 -2.80
CA VAL A 34 -1.78 -3.37 -2.95
C VAL A 34 -2.66 -2.71 -1.89
N VAL A 35 -3.88 -3.21 -1.66
CA VAL A 35 -4.78 -2.67 -0.62
C VAL A 35 -4.15 -2.78 0.77
N MET A 36 -3.57 -3.95 1.10
CA MET A 36 -2.88 -4.16 2.37
C MET A 36 -1.67 -3.24 2.51
N GLY A 37 -0.86 -3.09 1.46
CA GLY A 37 0.28 -2.19 1.46
C GLY A 37 -0.11 -0.71 1.62
N LEU A 38 -1.22 -0.28 1.03
CA LEU A 38 -1.76 1.06 1.21
C LEU A 38 -2.29 1.28 2.62
N SER A 39 -2.98 0.29 3.19
CA SER A 39 -3.44 0.31 4.57
C SER A 39 -2.28 0.54 5.54
N ALA A 40 -1.25 -0.29 5.45
CA ALA A 40 -0.05 -0.17 6.27
C ALA A 40 0.67 1.17 6.07
N ALA A 41 0.86 1.61 4.81
CA ALA A 41 1.57 2.84 4.52
C ALA A 41 0.84 4.11 4.95
N LEU A 42 -0.50 4.10 4.93
CA LEU A 42 -1.31 5.28 5.23
C LEU A 42 -1.68 5.41 6.71
N PHE A 43 -2.05 4.30 7.37
CA PHE A 43 -2.81 4.36 8.61
C PHE A 43 -2.22 3.55 9.75
N GLU A 44 -1.65 2.35 9.48
CA GLU A 44 -1.34 1.40 10.52
C GLU A 44 -0.13 1.84 11.37
N GLU A 45 -0.37 2.07 12.64
CA GLU A 45 0.65 2.48 13.59
C GLU A 45 0.48 1.73 14.91
N ILE A 46 1.56 1.10 15.35
CA ILE A 46 1.65 0.50 16.68
C ILE A 46 2.62 1.34 17.52
N THR A 47 2.10 1.88 18.61
CA THR A 47 2.88 2.69 19.54
C THR A 47 3.14 1.94 20.85
N LEU A 48 4.32 2.17 21.43
CA LEU A 48 4.75 1.54 22.66
C LEU A 48 4.91 2.58 23.77
N GLU A 49 4.30 2.34 24.91
CA GLU A 49 4.54 3.12 26.11
C GLU A 49 4.89 2.19 27.27
N ARG A 50 6.02 2.46 27.93
CA ARG A 50 6.52 1.68 29.08
C ARG A 50 6.59 0.17 28.84
N GLY A 51 6.89 -0.22 27.60
CA GLY A 51 7.01 -1.63 27.20
C GLY A 51 5.70 -2.32 26.86
N ALA A 52 4.59 -1.60 26.82
CA ALA A 52 3.28 -2.12 26.41
C ALA A 52 2.79 -1.44 25.12
N VAL A 53 2.05 -2.19 24.30
CA VAL A 53 1.34 -1.67 23.11
C VAL A 53 0.14 -0.85 23.57
N LEU A 54 -0.02 0.35 23.04
CA LEU A 54 -1.15 1.23 23.38
C LEU A 54 -2.44 0.80 22.65
N GLN A 55 -2.33 0.32 21.40
CA GLN A 55 -3.48 -0.16 20.63
C GLN A 55 -3.99 -1.47 21.21
N GLN A 56 -5.25 -1.49 21.64
CA GLN A 56 -5.85 -2.65 22.29
C GLN A 56 -6.94 -3.31 21.46
N SER A 57 -7.36 -2.64 20.39
CA SER A 57 -8.45 -3.11 19.51
C SER A 57 -8.31 -2.57 18.09
N PHE A 58 -9.11 -3.08 17.17
CA PHE A 58 -9.20 -2.52 15.80
C PHE A 58 -9.76 -1.09 15.76
N ALA A 59 -10.41 -0.62 16.82
CA ALA A 59 -10.84 0.77 16.92
C ALA A 59 -9.66 1.72 17.12
N ASP A 60 -8.58 1.22 17.72
CA ASP A 60 -7.38 2.00 18.03
C ASP A 60 -6.28 1.86 16.95
N CYS A 61 -6.45 0.92 16.02
CA CYS A 61 -5.54 0.67 14.92
C CYS A 61 -6.34 0.71 13.60
N PRO A 62 -6.50 1.89 12.98
CA PRO A 62 -7.28 2.03 11.75
C PRO A 62 -6.62 1.28 10.59
N ILE A 63 -7.44 0.64 9.80
CA ILE A 63 -7.06 -0.04 8.55
C ILE A 63 -7.85 0.55 7.38
N ALA A 64 -7.39 0.32 6.16
CA ALA A 64 -8.12 0.72 4.97
C ALA A 64 -9.48 0.03 4.90
N THR A 65 -10.49 0.78 4.49
CA THR A 65 -11.86 0.30 4.30
C THR A 65 -12.24 0.29 2.82
N LEU A 66 -13.42 -0.25 2.48
CA LEU A 66 -13.94 -0.17 1.11
C LEU A 66 -14.09 1.27 0.60
N ALA A 67 -14.29 2.23 1.50
CA ALA A 67 -14.37 3.65 1.13
C ALA A 67 -13.01 4.22 0.66
N ASP A 68 -11.91 3.61 1.10
CA ASP A 68 -10.55 3.98 0.72
C ASP A 68 -10.08 3.23 -0.53
N THR A 69 -10.90 2.30 -1.04
CA THR A 69 -10.58 1.47 -2.21
C THR A 69 -10.58 2.32 -3.47
N LEU A 70 -9.57 2.14 -4.27
CA LEU A 70 -9.32 2.89 -5.50
C LEU A 70 -9.22 1.94 -6.70
N ALA A 71 -9.11 2.50 -7.89
CA ALA A 71 -8.88 1.71 -9.09
C ALA A 71 -7.47 1.10 -9.07
N ILE A 72 -7.39 -0.22 -9.05
CA ILE A 72 -6.13 -0.98 -9.17
C ILE A 72 -6.13 -1.65 -10.54
N GLU A 73 -5.12 -1.36 -11.33
CA GLU A 73 -4.91 -1.90 -12.66
C GLU A 73 -3.73 -2.87 -12.62
N VAL A 74 -3.98 -4.15 -12.88
CA VAL A 74 -2.96 -5.19 -12.81
C VAL A 74 -2.64 -5.72 -14.20
N HIS A 75 -1.38 -5.63 -14.58
CA HIS A 75 -0.82 -6.21 -15.79
C HIS A 75 0.07 -7.39 -15.43
N LEU A 76 -0.32 -8.58 -15.84
CA LEU A 76 0.49 -9.78 -15.72
C LEU A 76 1.33 -9.90 -17.00
N LEU A 77 2.66 -9.95 -16.85
CA LEU A 77 3.57 -10.18 -17.95
C LEU A 77 3.69 -11.69 -18.20
N GLU A 78 3.60 -12.09 -19.46
CA GLU A 78 3.93 -13.46 -19.84
C GLU A 78 5.45 -13.57 -20.00
N SER A 79 6.06 -14.51 -19.30
CA SER A 79 7.48 -14.80 -19.40
C SER A 79 7.74 -16.31 -19.30
N ASP A 80 8.86 -16.73 -19.80
CA ASP A 80 9.37 -18.11 -19.68
C ASP A 80 10.16 -18.31 -18.37
N GLY A 81 10.04 -17.36 -17.42
CA GLY A 81 10.70 -17.41 -16.12
C GLY A 81 10.16 -18.50 -15.22
N ASP A 82 10.93 -18.80 -14.18
CA ASP A 82 10.50 -19.73 -13.12
C ASP A 82 9.22 -19.23 -12.44
N TRP A 83 8.43 -20.15 -11.93
CA TRP A 83 7.19 -19.82 -11.23
C TRP A 83 7.47 -19.04 -9.95
N GLY A 84 6.98 -17.82 -9.89
CA GLY A 84 7.04 -16.94 -8.72
C GLY A 84 5.76 -16.99 -7.90
N GLY A 85 5.89 -16.78 -6.58
CA GLY A 85 4.73 -16.60 -5.71
C GLY A 85 4.08 -15.22 -5.89
N LEU A 86 2.77 -15.13 -5.67
CA LEU A 86 2.00 -13.88 -5.76
C LEU A 86 1.40 -13.44 -4.41
N GLY A 87 1.74 -14.13 -3.31
CA GLY A 87 1.15 -13.81 -2.01
C GLY A 87 1.52 -12.42 -1.49
N GLU A 88 2.77 -12.00 -1.62
CA GLU A 88 3.29 -10.77 -1.02
C GLU A 88 4.03 -9.80 -1.95
N PRO A 89 4.49 -10.16 -3.16
CA PRO A 89 5.46 -9.34 -3.90
C PRO A 89 4.93 -7.95 -4.26
N ALA A 90 3.63 -7.74 -4.35
CA ALA A 90 3.06 -6.44 -4.65
C ALA A 90 2.91 -5.52 -3.41
N LEU A 91 3.09 -6.03 -2.19
CA LEU A 91 2.95 -5.24 -0.95
C LEU A 91 4.15 -4.30 -0.68
N PRO A 92 5.43 -4.76 -0.69
CA PRO A 92 6.56 -3.92 -0.35
C PRO A 92 6.72 -2.66 -1.22
N PRO A 93 6.49 -2.68 -2.54
CA PRO A 93 6.68 -1.51 -3.38
C PRO A 93 5.60 -0.42 -3.22
N VAL A 94 4.51 -0.68 -2.50
CA VAL A 94 3.40 0.27 -2.34
C VAL A 94 3.83 1.52 -1.58
N ALA A 95 4.49 1.36 -0.43
CA ALA A 95 4.91 2.50 0.38
C ALA A 95 5.88 3.44 -0.35
N PRO A 96 6.95 2.96 -1.01
CA PRO A 96 7.82 3.84 -1.79
C PRO A 96 7.11 4.44 -3.01
N ALA A 97 6.22 3.73 -3.68
CA ALA A 97 5.45 4.28 -4.79
C ALA A 97 4.54 5.43 -4.34
N LEU A 98 3.85 5.25 -3.20
CA LEU A 98 2.99 6.27 -2.59
C LEU A 98 3.81 7.51 -2.19
N THR A 99 4.91 7.34 -1.47
CA THR A 99 5.72 8.46 -1.01
C THR A 99 6.37 9.22 -2.16
N ASN A 100 6.79 8.52 -3.23
CA ASN A 100 7.28 9.16 -4.44
C ASN A 100 6.18 9.93 -5.18
N ALA A 101 4.95 9.41 -5.22
CA ALA A 101 3.82 10.12 -5.82
C ALA A 101 3.46 11.40 -5.03
N ILE A 102 3.53 11.35 -3.69
CA ILE A 102 3.36 12.52 -2.83
C ILE A 102 4.45 13.55 -3.12
N PHE A 103 5.70 13.11 -3.20
CA PHE A 103 6.81 14.00 -3.54
C PHE A 103 6.62 14.66 -4.90
N ALA A 104 6.26 13.89 -5.92
CA ALA A 104 6.02 14.44 -7.26
C ALA A 104 4.86 15.46 -7.29
N ALA A 105 3.83 15.28 -6.45
CA ALA A 105 2.68 16.16 -6.40
C ALA A 105 2.89 17.41 -5.54
N THR A 106 3.79 17.37 -4.55
CA THR A 106 3.86 18.39 -3.48
C THR A 106 5.27 18.92 -3.22
N GLY A 107 6.31 18.20 -3.64
CA GLY A 107 7.71 18.45 -3.27
C GLY A 107 8.06 17.98 -1.85
N ARG A 108 7.11 17.45 -1.08
CA ARG A 108 7.36 16.94 0.29
C ARG A 108 7.93 15.52 0.26
N CYS A 109 9.00 15.32 1.00
CA CYS A 109 9.72 14.06 1.08
C CYS A 109 9.29 13.32 2.36
N ILE A 110 8.45 12.32 2.26
CA ILE A 110 8.00 11.51 3.40
C ILE A 110 9.05 10.44 3.68
N ARG A 111 9.56 10.38 4.91
CA ARG A 111 10.58 9.43 5.38
C ARG A 111 10.14 8.58 6.55
N THR A 112 8.97 8.87 7.11
CA THR A 112 8.38 8.18 8.26
C THR A 112 6.99 7.68 7.88
N LEU A 113 6.61 6.51 8.33
CA LEU A 113 5.27 5.93 8.17
C LEU A 113 4.59 5.85 9.54
N PRO A 114 3.28 5.84 9.59
CA PRO A 114 2.36 5.97 8.44
C PRO A 114 2.32 7.40 7.88
N VAL A 115 2.00 7.50 6.60
CA VAL A 115 1.99 8.77 5.85
C VAL A 115 1.06 9.81 6.49
N MET A 116 -0.08 9.39 7.02
CA MET A 116 -1.04 10.32 7.63
C MET A 116 -0.46 10.99 8.89
N THR A 117 0.24 10.23 9.73
CA THR A 117 0.94 10.76 10.91
C THR A 117 2.07 11.71 10.52
N ALA A 118 2.90 11.32 9.54
CA ALA A 118 3.99 12.17 9.04
C ALA A 118 3.46 13.49 8.45
N LEU A 119 2.39 13.45 7.67
CA LEU A 119 1.78 14.66 7.10
C LEU A 119 1.18 15.58 8.18
N ALA A 120 0.60 15.03 9.24
CA ALA A 120 0.06 15.79 10.37
C ALA A 120 1.17 16.44 11.21
N ALA A 121 2.32 15.78 11.36
CA ALA A 121 3.49 16.30 12.06
C ALA A 121 4.23 17.43 11.31
N GLY A 122 3.96 17.60 10.01
CA GLY A 122 4.60 18.62 9.19
C GLY A 122 5.90 18.18 8.51
N ASP A 123 6.17 16.87 8.54
CA ASP A 123 7.34 16.25 7.87
C ASP A 123 7.17 16.20 6.35
#